data_08d291f401a5c98f742bfde7266ad813
#
_entry.id   08d291f401a5c98f742bfde7266ad813
#
_cell.length_a   1.000
_cell.length_b   1.000
_cell.length_c   1.000
_cell.angle_alpha   90.00
_cell.angle_beta   90.00
_cell.angle_gamma   90.00
#
_symmetry.space_group_name_H-M   'P 1'
#
loop_
_entity.id
_entity.type
_entity.pdbx_description
1 polymer ?
#
loop_
_entity_poly.entity_id
_entity_poly.type
_entity_poly.pdbx_seq_one_letter_code
_entity_poly.pdbx_strand_id
1 'polypeptide(L)'
;IDGFLNYKFERIEDGERPDQMAFRLYDNSSFYWTFFIVNDFLKEGYTAWPKGQIILNEFIEDNYDPYSVLAVDAATLQIICSLPTPLSQTITIGNNEGIEIYKIDETRQQIWLKGSYSILDNVENEAFKITGHEGSPLVLTAIDGWASAANAPMTYNIFDSATGDIMLTTDFVSYKRHLEDEDEQRSLIKIIRPGLLSTFIDTYKELINE
;
A
#
# COMPACT_ATOMS: atom_id res chain seq x y z
N ILE A 1 18.90 -28.47 -15.55
CA ILE A 1 19.16 -28.99 -14.18
C ILE A 1 18.00 -28.52 -13.35
N ASP A 2 17.18 -29.47 -12.87
CA ASP A 2 15.95 -29.18 -12.14
C ASP A 2 16.25 -28.41 -10.84
N GLY A 3 16.04 -27.11 -10.86
CA GLY A 3 16.31 -26.22 -9.74
C GLY A 3 15.47 -26.48 -8.49
N PHE A 4 14.44 -27.32 -8.58
CA PHE A 4 13.55 -27.67 -7.47
C PHE A 4 14.22 -28.50 -6.35
N LEU A 5 15.26 -29.25 -6.66
CA LEU A 5 15.95 -30.11 -5.67
C LEU A 5 16.88 -29.33 -4.73
N ASN A 6 17.27 -28.10 -5.12
CA ASN A 6 18.28 -27.33 -4.41
C ASN A 6 17.69 -26.37 -3.37
N TYR A 7 16.38 -26.12 -3.42
CA TYR A 7 15.68 -25.17 -2.57
C TYR A 7 14.66 -25.89 -1.67
N LYS A 8 14.31 -25.26 -0.58
CA LYS A 8 13.09 -25.52 0.19
C LYS A 8 12.41 -24.18 0.50
N PHE A 9 11.13 -24.22 0.80
CA PHE A 9 10.42 -23.08 1.32
C PHE A 9 10.52 -23.06 2.84
N GLU A 10 10.72 -21.87 3.37
CA GLU A 10 10.80 -21.63 4.80
C GLU A 10 10.06 -20.35 5.13
N ARG A 11 9.38 -20.34 6.28
CA ARG A 11 8.67 -19.15 6.76
C ARG A 11 9.59 -18.30 7.62
N ILE A 12 9.58 -17.01 7.37
CA ILE A 12 10.19 -15.99 8.23
C ILE A 12 9.31 -15.88 9.48
N GLU A 13 9.90 -15.93 10.65
CA GLU A 13 9.18 -15.70 11.90
C GLU A 13 8.82 -14.21 12.06
N ASP A 14 7.78 -13.91 12.83
CA ASP A 14 7.31 -12.53 13.00
C ASP A 14 8.42 -11.63 13.56
N GLY A 15 8.77 -10.59 12.81
CA GLY A 15 9.86 -9.66 13.14
C GLY A 15 11.27 -10.25 13.02
N GLU A 16 11.43 -11.48 12.49
CA GLU A 16 12.75 -12.10 12.30
C GLU A 16 13.54 -11.38 11.21
N ARG A 17 14.76 -10.95 11.56
CA ARG A 17 15.67 -10.29 10.62
C ARG A 17 16.40 -11.32 9.74
N PRO A 18 16.87 -10.93 8.52
CA PRO A 18 17.59 -11.84 7.63
C PRO A 18 18.81 -12.52 8.27
N ASP A 19 19.57 -11.79 9.08
CA ASP A 19 20.75 -12.31 9.78
C ASP A 19 20.40 -13.33 10.87
N GLN A 20 19.26 -13.12 11.56
CA GLN A 20 18.74 -14.05 12.56
C GLN A 20 18.24 -15.34 11.89
N MET A 21 17.49 -15.21 10.81
CA MET A 21 17.04 -16.36 10.02
C MET A 21 18.21 -17.16 9.46
N ALA A 22 19.24 -16.48 8.93
CA ALA A 22 20.45 -17.14 8.43
C ALA A 22 21.17 -17.90 9.55
N PHE A 23 21.24 -17.33 10.75
CA PHE A 23 21.80 -18.01 11.92
C PHE A 23 20.96 -19.24 12.29
N ARG A 24 19.64 -19.11 12.34
CA ARG A 24 18.72 -20.22 12.64
C ARG A 24 18.83 -21.38 11.65
N LEU A 25 19.02 -21.07 10.36
CA LEU A 25 18.99 -22.09 9.29
C LEU A 25 20.37 -22.66 8.95
N TYR A 26 21.41 -21.84 9.06
CA TYR A 26 22.75 -22.14 8.57
C TYR A 26 23.83 -22.08 9.65
N ASP A 27 23.45 -21.80 10.90
CA ASP A 27 24.35 -21.58 12.04
C ASP A 27 25.39 -20.48 11.76
N ASN A 28 25.05 -19.56 10.84
CA ASN A 28 25.93 -18.45 10.47
C ASN A 28 25.11 -17.28 9.87
N SER A 29 25.10 -16.17 10.59
CA SER A 29 24.37 -14.96 10.19
C SER A 29 24.88 -14.32 8.91
N SER A 30 26.16 -14.54 8.53
CA SER A 30 26.74 -13.93 7.33
C SER A 30 26.15 -14.44 6.00
N PHE A 31 25.36 -15.51 6.02
CA PHE A 31 24.74 -16.06 4.82
C PHE A 31 23.38 -15.47 4.48
N TYR A 32 22.92 -14.44 5.19
CA TYR A 32 21.63 -13.76 4.96
C TYR A 32 21.43 -13.28 3.51
N TRP A 33 22.52 -12.90 2.82
CA TRP A 33 22.47 -12.41 1.44
C TRP A 33 21.94 -13.43 0.45
N THR A 34 22.05 -14.72 0.76
CA THR A 34 21.53 -15.80 -0.10
C THR A 34 20.02 -15.72 -0.30
N PHE A 35 19.29 -15.21 0.70
CA PHE A 35 17.84 -15.03 0.60
C PHE A 35 17.46 -14.00 -0.46
N PHE A 36 18.22 -12.93 -0.58
CA PHE A 36 17.99 -11.87 -1.56
C PHE A 36 18.34 -12.30 -2.99
N ILE A 37 19.23 -13.25 -3.16
CA ILE A 37 19.59 -13.77 -4.49
C ILE A 37 18.56 -14.77 -5.01
N VAL A 38 18.02 -15.63 -4.15
CA VAL A 38 17.12 -16.72 -4.59
C VAL A 38 15.64 -16.33 -4.61
N ASN A 39 15.31 -15.13 -4.12
CA ASN A 39 13.94 -14.61 -4.10
C ASN A 39 13.85 -13.28 -4.85
N ASP A 40 13.27 -13.32 -6.05
CA ASP A 40 13.19 -12.14 -6.92
C ASP A 40 12.45 -10.96 -6.30
N PHE A 41 11.44 -11.20 -5.46
CA PHE A 41 10.68 -10.17 -4.78
C PHE A 41 11.43 -9.50 -3.63
N LEU A 42 12.59 -10.04 -3.22
CA LEU A 42 13.49 -9.45 -2.22
C LEU A 42 14.67 -8.67 -2.84
N LYS A 43 14.66 -8.39 -4.16
CA LYS A 43 15.76 -7.68 -4.84
C LYS A 43 16.05 -6.29 -4.29
N GLU A 44 15.06 -5.64 -3.68
CA GLU A 44 15.23 -4.35 -3.02
C GLU A 44 15.90 -4.45 -1.63
N GLY A 45 16.35 -5.64 -1.27
CA GLY A 45 17.05 -5.89 -0.03
C GLY A 45 16.15 -5.79 1.21
N TYR A 46 16.65 -5.14 2.25
CA TYR A 46 15.94 -5.03 3.53
C TYR A 46 14.60 -4.31 3.46
N THR A 47 14.38 -3.44 2.48
CA THR A 47 13.10 -2.74 2.30
C THR A 47 11.98 -3.66 1.86
N ALA A 48 12.31 -4.73 1.14
CA ALA A 48 11.37 -5.75 0.70
C ALA A 48 11.19 -6.90 1.70
N TRP A 49 12.01 -6.96 2.75
CA TRP A 49 11.89 -7.96 3.81
C TRP A 49 10.62 -7.75 4.62
N PRO A 50 9.86 -8.81 4.97
CA PRO A 50 8.67 -8.70 5.80
C PRO A 50 8.94 -7.93 7.10
N LYS A 51 8.03 -7.03 7.44
CA LYS A 51 8.25 -6.12 8.57
C LYS A 51 7.96 -6.76 9.92
N GLY A 52 7.12 -7.75 9.94
CA GLY A 52 6.50 -8.26 11.16
C GLY A 52 5.41 -7.32 11.70
N GLN A 53 4.51 -7.85 12.51
CA GLN A 53 3.26 -7.20 12.89
C GLN A 53 3.45 -5.84 13.58
N ILE A 54 4.45 -5.72 14.46
CA ILE A 54 4.67 -4.46 15.21
C ILE A 54 5.13 -3.35 14.25
N ILE A 55 6.16 -3.61 13.46
CA ILE A 55 6.73 -2.62 12.53
C ILE A 55 5.73 -2.29 11.42
N LEU A 56 4.93 -3.27 10.99
CA LEU A 56 3.88 -3.05 10.01
C LEU A 56 2.78 -2.13 10.55
N ASN A 57 2.36 -2.31 11.81
CA ASN A 57 1.40 -1.42 12.45
C ASN A 57 1.96 0.01 12.58
N GLU A 58 3.19 0.17 13.07
CA GLU A 58 3.86 1.48 13.11
C GLU A 58 3.93 2.14 11.72
N PHE A 59 4.25 1.36 10.69
CA PHE A 59 4.27 1.86 9.31
C PHE A 59 2.88 2.33 8.85
N ILE A 60 1.81 1.61 9.21
CA ILE A 60 0.42 1.98 8.88
C ILE A 60 0.02 3.25 9.65
N GLU A 61 0.32 3.32 10.95
CA GLU A 61 0.05 4.49 11.79
C GLU A 61 0.75 5.74 11.23
N ASP A 62 2.01 5.63 10.82
CA ASP A 62 2.78 6.76 10.31
C ASP A 62 2.35 7.23 8.91
N ASN A 63 1.94 6.30 8.03
CA ASN A 63 1.75 6.60 6.61
C ASN A 63 0.28 6.68 6.18
N TYR A 64 -0.65 6.16 6.96
CA TYR A 64 -2.06 6.11 6.60
C TYR A 64 -2.97 6.78 7.61
N ASP A 65 -2.77 6.59 8.90
CA ASP A 65 -3.64 7.15 9.94
C ASP A 65 -3.70 8.69 9.96
N PRO A 66 -2.65 9.43 9.54
CA PRO A 66 -2.73 10.88 9.44
C PRO A 66 -3.67 11.39 8.34
N TYR A 67 -4.20 10.50 7.50
CA TYR A 67 -4.99 10.87 6.33
C TYR A 67 -6.40 10.29 6.38
N SER A 68 -7.32 10.99 5.72
CA SER A 68 -8.66 10.51 5.41
C SER A 68 -8.83 10.44 3.90
N VAL A 69 -9.60 9.46 3.43
CA VAL A 69 -9.84 9.23 2.00
C VAL A 69 -11.31 9.40 1.69
N LEU A 70 -11.62 10.21 0.71
CA LEU A 70 -12.96 10.37 0.15
C LEU A 70 -13.04 9.61 -1.17
N ALA A 71 -14.05 8.77 -1.33
CA ALA A 71 -14.46 8.27 -2.62
C ALA A 71 -15.37 9.31 -3.30
N VAL A 72 -15.10 9.64 -4.54
CA VAL A 72 -15.87 10.63 -5.32
C VAL A 72 -16.18 10.06 -6.69
N ASP A 73 -17.29 10.50 -7.28
CA ASP A 73 -17.62 10.11 -8.65
C ASP A 73 -16.63 10.73 -9.68
N ALA A 74 -16.61 10.15 -10.87
CA ALA A 74 -15.69 10.59 -11.94
C ALA A 74 -15.92 12.04 -12.37
N ALA A 75 -17.17 12.53 -12.35
CA ALA A 75 -17.49 13.89 -12.74
C ALA A 75 -16.96 14.90 -11.71
N THR A 76 -17.16 14.62 -10.43
CA THR A 76 -16.61 15.38 -9.31
C THR A 76 -15.10 15.42 -9.37
N LEU A 77 -14.46 14.29 -9.60
CA LEU A 77 -13.00 14.19 -9.70
C LEU A 77 -12.47 15.03 -10.87
N GLN A 78 -13.12 14.95 -12.03
CA GLN A 78 -12.74 15.74 -13.21
C GLN A 78 -12.83 17.24 -12.95
N ILE A 79 -13.85 17.70 -12.22
CA ILE A 79 -13.98 19.09 -11.83
C ILE A 79 -12.81 19.52 -10.95
N ILE A 80 -12.47 18.72 -9.93
CA ILE A 80 -11.36 18.98 -9.01
C ILE A 80 -10.02 19.02 -9.75
N CYS A 81 -9.76 18.06 -10.63
CA CYS A 81 -8.53 18.03 -11.43
C CYS A 81 -8.43 19.19 -12.43
N SER A 82 -9.54 19.79 -12.84
CA SER A 82 -9.56 20.94 -13.74
C SER A 82 -9.25 22.27 -13.03
N LEU A 83 -9.24 22.31 -11.69
CA LEU A 83 -8.93 23.51 -10.93
C LEU A 83 -7.46 23.88 -11.06
N PRO A 84 -7.10 25.18 -11.09
CA PRO A 84 -5.72 25.59 -10.98
C PRO A 84 -5.12 25.10 -9.66
N THR A 85 -3.98 24.41 -9.73
CA THR A 85 -3.28 23.87 -8.53
C THR A 85 -4.19 23.06 -7.59
N PRO A 86 -4.74 21.90 -8.01
CA PRO A 86 -5.75 21.17 -7.22
C PRO A 86 -5.28 20.79 -5.80
N LEU A 87 -3.98 20.49 -5.64
CA LEU A 87 -3.39 20.13 -4.34
C LEU A 87 -3.22 21.34 -3.39
N SER A 88 -3.38 22.57 -3.87
CA SER A 88 -3.36 23.77 -3.03
C SER A 88 -4.77 24.22 -2.61
N GLN A 89 -5.78 23.47 -3.01
CA GLN A 89 -7.16 23.76 -2.62
C GLN A 89 -7.45 23.20 -1.23
N THR A 90 -8.37 23.86 -0.55
CA THR A 90 -8.94 23.37 0.70
C THR A 90 -10.39 22.97 0.48
N ILE A 91 -10.80 21.93 1.18
CA ILE A 91 -12.18 21.44 1.16
C ILE A 91 -12.85 21.81 2.48
N THR A 92 -14.12 22.21 2.40
CA THR A 92 -14.99 22.33 3.56
C THR A 92 -15.97 21.19 3.57
N ILE A 93 -16.05 20.46 4.67
CA ILE A 93 -17.00 19.34 4.86
C ILE A 93 -17.80 19.62 6.11
N GLY A 94 -19.10 19.85 5.94
CA GLY A 94 -19.96 20.26 7.05
C GLY A 94 -19.46 21.56 7.70
N ASN A 95 -19.15 21.50 8.99
CA ASN A 95 -18.61 22.64 9.74
C ASN A 95 -17.06 22.68 9.77
N ASN A 96 -16.40 21.72 9.14
CA ASN A 96 -14.94 21.65 9.13
C ASN A 96 -14.40 22.37 7.88
N GLU A 97 -13.82 23.54 8.08
CA GLU A 97 -13.26 24.38 7.03
C GLU A 97 -11.74 24.17 6.91
N GLY A 98 -11.22 24.43 5.72
CA GLY A 98 -9.76 24.50 5.51
C GLY A 98 -9.04 23.14 5.47
N ILE A 99 -9.74 22.06 5.15
CA ILE A 99 -9.15 20.73 5.02
C ILE A 99 -8.28 20.68 3.77
N GLU A 100 -6.98 20.41 3.93
CA GLU A 100 -6.03 20.37 2.83
C GLU A 100 -6.11 19.04 2.05
N ILE A 101 -6.06 19.13 0.72
CA ILE A 101 -5.89 17.98 -0.16
C ILE A 101 -4.43 17.56 -0.12
N TYR A 102 -4.18 16.31 0.27
CA TYR A 102 -2.84 15.71 0.26
C TYR A 102 -2.49 15.11 -1.09
N LYS A 103 -3.41 14.31 -1.66
CA LYS A 103 -3.20 13.55 -2.89
C LYS A 103 -4.53 13.30 -3.59
N ILE A 104 -4.49 13.23 -4.92
CA ILE A 104 -5.62 12.81 -5.76
C ILE A 104 -5.21 11.52 -6.45
N ASP A 105 -6.00 10.48 -6.30
CA ASP A 105 -5.85 9.20 -6.98
C ASP A 105 -6.98 9.06 -8.02
N GLU A 106 -6.68 9.47 -9.25
CA GLU A 106 -7.65 9.44 -10.35
C GLU A 106 -8.07 8.01 -10.71
N THR A 107 -7.14 7.06 -10.58
CA THR A 107 -7.40 5.66 -10.91
C THR A 107 -8.43 5.03 -9.97
N ARG A 108 -8.35 5.40 -8.67
CA ARG A 108 -9.27 4.87 -7.65
C ARG A 108 -10.42 5.80 -7.33
N GLN A 109 -10.49 6.96 -8.03
CA GLN A 109 -11.49 7.99 -7.77
C GLN A 109 -11.51 8.41 -6.29
N GLN A 110 -10.32 8.66 -5.75
CA GLN A 110 -10.12 8.99 -4.34
C GLN A 110 -9.40 10.31 -4.16
N ILE A 111 -9.83 11.06 -3.16
CA ILE A 111 -9.15 12.27 -2.69
C ILE A 111 -8.64 11.98 -1.28
N TRP A 112 -7.35 12.13 -1.08
CA TRP A 112 -6.71 12.00 0.21
C TRP A 112 -6.59 13.36 0.87
N LEU A 113 -7.06 13.46 2.10
CA LEU A 113 -7.09 14.67 2.91
C LEU A 113 -6.10 14.57 4.05
N LYS A 114 -5.47 15.67 4.42
CA LYS A 114 -4.66 15.74 5.63
C LYS A 114 -5.56 15.82 6.85
N GLY A 115 -5.33 14.95 7.80
CA GLY A 115 -6.04 14.86 9.06
C GLY A 115 -6.90 13.60 9.18
N SER A 116 -6.99 13.10 10.39
CA SER A 116 -7.90 12.01 10.74
C SER A 116 -9.23 12.63 11.19
N TYR A 117 -10.23 12.56 10.34
CA TYR A 117 -11.55 13.17 10.63
C TYR A 117 -12.53 12.11 11.08
N SER A 118 -12.52 11.75 12.36
CA SER A 118 -13.55 10.88 12.98
C SER A 118 -14.96 11.52 12.99
N ILE A 119 -15.04 12.79 12.63
CA ILE A 119 -16.28 13.58 12.65
C ILE A 119 -17.15 13.30 11.41
N LEU A 120 -16.59 12.65 10.39
CA LEU A 120 -17.30 12.38 9.14
C LEU A 120 -18.21 11.16 9.17
N ASP A 121 -18.27 10.43 10.29
CA ASP A 121 -19.14 9.25 10.46
C ASP A 121 -20.65 9.54 10.33
N ASN A 122 -21.05 10.82 10.25
CA ASN A 122 -22.43 11.25 10.11
C ASN A 122 -22.70 12.07 8.83
N VAL A 123 -21.76 12.10 7.89
CA VAL A 123 -21.83 12.98 6.71
C VAL A 123 -22.39 12.29 5.46
N GLU A 124 -23.21 11.27 5.62
CA GLU A 124 -24.03 10.76 4.53
C GLU A 124 -24.93 11.90 4.02
N ASN A 125 -24.59 12.46 2.86
CA ASN A 125 -25.30 13.53 2.13
C ASN A 125 -24.93 14.99 2.45
N GLU A 126 -23.83 15.31 3.08
CA GLU A 126 -23.40 16.72 3.15
C GLU A 126 -22.66 17.17 1.88
N ALA A 127 -22.93 18.40 1.46
CA ALA A 127 -22.33 18.99 0.29
C ALA A 127 -20.87 19.39 0.54
N PHE A 128 -19.96 19.04 -0.38
CA PHE A 128 -18.60 19.57 -0.39
C PHE A 128 -18.58 21.01 -0.89
N LYS A 129 -17.76 21.80 -0.25
CA LYS A 129 -17.32 23.10 -0.76
C LYS A 129 -15.83 23.04 -1.04
N ILE A 130 -15.42 23.32 -2.27
CA ILE A 130 -14.03 23.61 -2.56
C ILE A 130 -13.87 25.13 -2.49
N THR A 131 -13.03 25.59 -1.57
CA THR A 131 -12.69 27.02 -1.42
C THR A 131 -11.34 27.28 -2.08
N GLY A 132 -11.20 28.43 -2.76
CA GLY A 132 -9.91 28.84 -3.32
C GLY A 132 -9.92 29.24 -4.79
N HIS A 133 -11.04 29.18 -5.50
CA HIS A 133 -11.13 29.64 -6.88
C HIS A 133 -12.06 30.84 -7.00
N GLU A 134 -11.51 32.03 -7.26
CA GLU A 134 -12.21 33.29 -7.60
C GLU A 134 -13.44 33.64 -6.73
N GLY A 135 -13.42 33.26 -5.45
CA GLY A 135 -14.47 33.65 -4.51
C GLY A 135 -15.82 32.96 -4.68
N SER A 136 -15.91 31.96 -5.57
CA SER A 136 -17.11 31.17 -5.74
C SER A 136 -16.90 29.75 -5.17
N PRO A 137 -17.66 29.32 -4.15
CA PRO A 137 -17.57 27.94 -3.66
C PRO A 137 -18.13 26.99 -4.72
N LEU A 138 -17.33 26.00 -5.11
CA LEU A 138 -17.81 24.86 -5.87
C LEU A 138 -18.51 23.91 -4.89
N VAL A 139 -19.82 23.72 -5.06
CA VAL A 139 -20.59 22.78 -4.24
C VAL A 139 -20.62 21.43 -4.96
N LEU A 140 -20.01 20.43 -4.37
CA LEU A 140 -20.06 19.06 -4.86
C LEU A 140 -21.08 18.28 -4.05
N THR A 141 -21.98 17.58 -4.73
CA THR A 141 -23.17 16.99 -4.10
C THR A 141 -23.10 15.48 -3.92
N ALA A 142 -22.02 14.82 -4.31
CA ALA A 142 -21.92 13.37 -4.20
C ALA A 142 -20.63 12.92 -3.53
N ILE A 143 -20.75 12.34 -2.33
CA ILE A 143 -19.71 11.54 -1.69
C ILE A 143 -20.20 10.10 -1.71
N ASP A 144 -19.45 9.21 -2.37
CA ASP A 144 -19.78 7.79 -2.41
C ASP A 144 -19.32 7.03 -1.16
N GLY A 145 -18.50 7.65 -0.34
CA GLY A 145 -18.02 7.11 0.92
C GLY A 145 -16.75 7.79 1.41
N TRP A 146 -16.46 7.61 2.69
CA TRP A 146 -15.21 8.04 3.25
C TRP A 146 -14.68 7.03 4.27
N ALA A 147 -13.37 7.01 4.48
CA ALA A 147 -12.73 6.19 5.51
C ALA A 147 -11.39 6.82 5.94
N SER A 148 -10.87 6.40 7.11
CA SER A 148 -9.44 6.61 7.37
C SER A 148 -8.62 5.95 6.25
N ALA A 149 -7.47 6.51 5.90
CA ALA A 149 -6.70 5.99 4.77
C ALA A 149 -6.31 4.51 4.94
N ALA A 150 -6.03 4.07 6.18
CA ALA A 150 -5.77 2.66 6.46
C ALA A 150 -6.95 1.73 6.13
N ASN A 151 -8.18 2.19 6.32
CA ASN A 151 -9.41 1.44 6.08
C ASN A 151 -10.05 1.71 4.72
N ALA A 152 -9.53 2.68 3.95
CA ALA A 152 -10.05 2.98 2.63
C ALA A 152 -9.84 1.81 1.66
N PRO A 153 -10.80 1.56 0.75
CA PRO A 153 -10.66 0.47 -0.22
C PRO A 153 -9.57 0.78 -1.23
N MET A 154 -8.70 -0.20 -1.49
CA MET A 154 -7.73 -0.14 -2.60
C MET A 154 -8.38 -0.48 -3.94
N THR A 155 -9.48 -1.18 -3.90
CA THR A 155 -10.21 -1.63 -5.07
C THR A 155 -11.37 -0.68 -5.36
N TYR A 156 -11.70 -0.52 -6.61
CA TYR A 156 -12.74 0.39 -7.09
C TYR A 156 -13.70 -0.35 -8.03
N ASN A 157 -14.91 0.18 -8.13
CA ASN A 157 -15.87 -0.31 -9.11
C ASN A 157 -15.49 0.26 -10.49
N ILE A 158 -15.45 -0.61 -11.51
CA ILE A 158 -15.35 -0.19 -12.90
C ILE A 158 -16.79 -0.02 -13.41
N PHE A 159 -17.11 1.20 -13.80
CA PHE A 159 -18.41 1.55 -14.34
C PHE A 159 -18.41 1.53 -15.86
N ASP A 160 -19.51 1.10 -16.46
CA ASP A 160 -19.75 1.35 -17.87
C ASP A 160 -20.00 2.84 -18.08
N SER A 161 -19.17 3.48 -18.89
CA SER A 161 -19.27 4.91 -19.17
C SER A 161 -20.54 5.31 -19.92
N ALA A 162 -21.23 4.35 -20.54
CA ALA A 162 -22.44 4.60 -21.31
C ALA A 162 -23.73 4.45 -20.46
N THR A 163 -23.75 3.52 -19.51
CA THR A 163 -24.93 3.20 -18.70
C THR A 163 -24.81 3.62 -17.25
N GLY A 164 -23.59 3.85 -16.76
CA GLY A 164 -23.33 4.08 -15.34
C GLY A 164 -23.42 2.82 -14.48
N ASP A 165 -23.61 1.64 -15.10
CA ASP A 165 -23.70 0.38 -14.38
C ASP A 165 -22.33 -0.13 -13.95
N ILE A 166 -22.28 -0.84 -12.83
CA ILE A 166 -21.06 -1.47 -12.35
C ILE A 166 -20.74 -2.69 -13.23
N MET A 167 -19.67 -2.58 -14.03
CA MET A 167 -19.22 -3.69 -14.88
C MET A 167 -18.42 -4.73 -14.10
N LEU A 168 -17.67 -4.30 -13.08
CA LEU A 168 -16.83 -5.16 -12.27
C LEU A 168 -16.80 -4.62 -10.84
N THR A 169 -17.21 -5.44 -9.89
CA THR A 169 -16.94 -5.20 -8.47
C THR A 169 -15.73 -6.03 -8.10
N THR A 170 -14.64 -5.38 -7.75
CA THR A 170 -13.50 -6.06 -7.13
C THR A 170 -13.77 -6.17 -5.63
N ASP A 171 -13.31 -7.24 -4.99
CA ASP A 171 -13.45 -7.39 -3.55
C ASP A 171 -12.82 -6.17 -2.84
N PHE A 172 -13.57 -5.59 -1.91
CA PHE A 172 -13.10 -4.44 -1.14
C PHE A 172 -12.02 -4.89 -0.16
N VAL A 173 -10.77 -4.67 -0.54
CA VAL A 173 -9.63 -4.86 0.35
C VAL A 173 -9.15 -3.51 0.81
N SER A 174 -9.10 -3.26 2.13
CA SER A 174 -8.54 -2.02 2.67
C SER A 174 -7.03 -1.95 2.46
N TYR A 175 -6.45 -0.75 2.46
CA TYR A 175 -5.00 -0.56 2.38
C TYR A 175 -4.28 -1.34 3.49
N LYS A 176 -4.81 -1.30 4.70
CA LYS A 176 -4.28 -2.07 5.83
C LYS A 176 -4.26 -3.56 5.52
N ARG A 177 -5.41 -4.11 5.10
CA ARG A 177 -5.51 -5.55 4.78
C ARG A 177 -4.60 -5.96 3.63
N HIS A 178 -4.49 -5.11 2.61
CA HIS A 178 -3.58 -5.37 1.49
C HIS A 178 -2.11 -5.44 1.94
N LEU A 179 -1.69 -4.51 2.81
CA LEU A 179 -0.32 -4.51 3.35
C LEU A 179 -0.06 -5.73 4.23
N GLU A 180 -1.03 -6.13 5.05
CA GLU A 180 -0.95 -7.34 5.86
C GLU A 180 -0.83 -8.60 4.99
N ASP A 181 -1.65 -8.72 3.95
CA ASP A 181 -1.63 -9.86 3.02
C ASP A 181 -0.32 -9.89 2.21
N GLU A 182 0.21 -8.74 1.80
CA GLU A 182 1.48 -8.64 1.10
C GLU A 182 2.65 -9.04 1.99
N ASP A 183 2.69 -8.60 3.24
CA ASP A 183 3.71 -8.96 4.23
C ASP A 183 3.67 -10.47 4.53
N GLU A 184 2.47 -11.02 4.71
CA GLU A 184 2.26 -12.47 4.91
C GLU A 184 2.74 -13.29 3.70
N GLN A 185 2.42 -12.87 2.47
CA GLN A 185 2.87 -13.55 1.26
C GLN A 185 4.40 -13.53 1.13
N ARG A 186 5.02 -12.41 1.48
CA ARG A 186 6.49 -12.27 1.49
C ARG A 186 7.16 -13.05 2.59
N SER A 187 6.42 -13.47 3.62
CA SER A 187 6.98 -14.27 4.73
C SER A 187 7.41 -15.68 4.33
N LEU A 188 6.91 -16.22 3.20
CA LEU A 188 7.29 -17.53 2.71
C LEU A 188 8.35 -17.43 1.62
N ILE A 189 9.59 -17.70 1.95
CA ILE A 189 10.73 -17.57 1.04
C ILE A 189 11.35 -18.90 0.63
N LYS A 190 12.02 -18.86 -0.53
CA LYS A 190 12.91 -19.95 -0.94
C LYS A 190 14.23 -19.80 -0.20
N ILE A 191 14.73 -20.91 0.30
CA ILE A 191 16.07 -20.97 0.89
C ILE A 191 16.88 -22.09 0.26
N ILE A 192 18.18 -21.94 0.21
CA ILE A 192 19.08 -22.99 -0.20
C ILE A 192 19.08 -24.06 0.89
N ARG A 193 19.02 -25.33 0.53
CA ARG A 193 19.11 -26.40 1.53
C ARG A 193 20.45 -26.33 2.26
N PRO A 194 20.49 -26.40 3.59
CA PRO A 194 21.73 -26.26 4.35
C PRO A 194 22.88 -27.14 3.85
N GLY A 195 22.58 -28.39 3.45
CA GLY A 195 23.57 -29.32 2.91
C GLY A 195 24.16 -28.95 1.55
N LEU A 196 23.58 -27.98 0.84
CA LEU A 196 24.04 -27.51 -0.47
C LEU A 196 24.59 -26.09 -0.43
N LEU A 197 24.57 -25.46 0.72
CA LEU A 197 24.95 -24.05 0.87
C LEU A 197 26.42 -23.82 0.48
N SER A 198 27.34 -24.65 0.91
CA SER A 198 28.76 -24.53 0.57
C SER A 198 29.00 -24.59 -0.94
N THR A 199 28.41 -25.59 -1.59
CA THR A 199 28.49 -25.72 -3.06
C THR A 199 27.92 -24.50 -3.78
N PHE A 200 26.80 -23.98 -3.31
CA PHE A 200 26.21 -22.76 -3.88
C PHE A 200 27.14 -21.55 -3.73
N ILE A 201 27.72 -21.37 -2.55
CA ILE A 201 28.62 -20.23 -2.26
C ILE A 201 29.88 -20.32 -3.14
N ASP A 202 30.46 -21.50 -3.30
CA ASP A 202 31.67 -21.69 -4.11
C ASP A 202 31.36 -21.39 -5.59
N THR A 203 30.26 -21.94 -6.14
CA THR A 203 29.82 -21.63 -7.50
C THR A 203 29.53 -20.13 -7.71
N TYR A 204 28.87 -19.48 -6.74
CA TYR A 204 28.58 -18.06 -6.80
C TYR A 204 29.86 -17.20 -6.81
N LYS A 205 30.86 -17.56 -6.00
CA LYS A 205 32.15 -16.88 -5.99
C LYS A 205 32.90 -17.04 -7.31
N GLU A 206 32.83 -18.19 -7.92
CA GLU A 206 33.43 -18.43 -9.23
C GLU A 206 32.79 -17.52 -10.30
N LEU A 207 31.46 -17.41 -10.31
CA LEU A 207 30.72 -16.57 -11.27
C LEU A 207 30.96 -15.06 -11.10
N ILE A 208 31.28 -14.60 -9.90
CA ILE A 208 31.58 -13.16 -9.67
C ILE A 208 33.02 -12.82 -10.04
N ASN A 209 33.95 -13.79 -10.00
CA ASN A 209 35.33 -13.57 -10.29
C ASN A 209 35.74 -13.81 -11.77
N GLU A 210 34.76 -14.21 -12.60
CA GLU A 210 34.87 -14.22 -14.07
C GLU A 210 34.49 -12.84 -14.66
#